data_d1917eb4f5c73c0837e6b308fa0098ee
#
_entry.id   d1917eb4f5c73c0837e6b308fa0098ee
#
_cell.length_a   1.000
_cell.length_b   1.000
_cell.length_c   1.000
_cell.angle_alpha   90.00
_cell.angle_beta   90.00
_cell.angle_gamma   90.00
#
_symmetry.space_group_name_H-M   'P 1'
#
loop_
_entity.id
_entity.type
_entity.pdbx_description
1 polymer ?
#
loop_
_entity_poly.entity_id
_entity_poly.type
_entity_poly.pdbx_seq_one_letter_code
_entity_poly.pdbx_strand_id
1 'polypeptide(L)'
;MLRTSNVFSATFRLNRKEEAQHREEVMELLRIVGLEDVKDELATSLPYGKQRRLEIARALATDPKLLLLDEPAAGMNPQETLELAAFIHELREKYGLTIFLIEHHMDLVMRISDYIYVIDFGSKIAEGIPQEVQNNQHVIDAYLGVVEDE
;
A
#
# COMPACT_ATOMS: atom_id res chain seq x y z
N MET A 1 -5.53 5.17 -16.32
CA MET A 1 -6.13 5.52 -17.64
C MET A 1 -7.66 5.38 -17.57
N LEU A 2 -8.42 6.46 -17.67
CA LEU A 2 -9.89 6.40 -17.58
C LEU A 2 -10.44 5.89 -18.91
N ARG A 3 -11.23 4.83 -18.84
CA ARG A 3 -11.89 4.18 -19.99
C ARG A 3 -12.86 5.15 -20.65
N THR A 4 -12.51 5.70 -21.83
CA THR A 4 -13.42 6.45 -22.68
C THR A 4 -14.19 5.47 -23.57
N SER A 5 -15.23 4.83 -23.04
CA SER A 5 -16.12 4.02 -23.84
C SER A 5 -17.30 4.87 -24.32
N ASN A 6 -17.35 5.18 -25.60
CA ASN A 6 -18.54 5.74 -26.25
C ASN A 6 -19.63 4.67 -26.38
N VAL A 7 -20.89 5.03 -26.07
CA VAL A 7 -22.05 4.13 -26.18
C VAL A 7 -22.15 3.48 -27.58
N PHE A 8 -21.74 4.19 -28.62
CA PHE A 8 -21.69 3.69 -30.02
C PHE A 8 -20.64 2.60 -30.25
N SER A 9 -19.48 2.68 -29.59
CA SER A 9 -18.40 1.67 -29.72
C SER A 9 -18.72 0.39 -28.97
N ALA A 10 -19.48 0.48 -27.88
CA ALA A 10 -19.97 -0.69 -27.12
C ALA A 10 -20.97 -1.51 -27.94
N THR A 11 -21.79 -0.87 -28.78
CA THR A 11 -22.80 -1.51 -29.61
C THR A 11 -22.19 -2.30 -30.77
N PHE A 12 -21.02 -1.90 -31.28
CA PHE A 12 -20.40 -2.51 -32.49
C PHE A 12 -19.14 -3.36 -32.19
N ARG A 13 -18.81 -3.69 -30.92
CA ARG A 13 -17.62 -4.49 -30.56
C ARG A 13 -16.31 -3.98 -31.19
N LEU A 14 -16.17 -2.70 -31.45
CA LEU A 14 -14.97 -2.10 -32.02
C LEU A 14 -13.80 -2.01 -31.02
N ASN A 15 -14.06 -2.22 -29.72
CA ASN A 15 -13.07 -2.11 -28.64
C ASN A 15 -12.34 -3.42 -28.29
N ARG A 16 -12.38 -4.46 -29.14
CA ARG A 16 -11.69 -5.73 -28.81
C ARG A 16 -10.19 -5.56 -28.61
N LYS A 17 -9.56 -4.64 -29.33
CA LYS A 17 -8.11 -4.39 -29.17
C LYS A 17 -7.82 -3.65 -27.86
N GLU A 18 -8.61 -2.63 -27.54
CA GLU A 18 -8.49 -1.91 -26.27
C GLU A 18 -8.78 -2.82 -25.08
N GLU A 19 -9.79 -3.68 -25.19
CA GLU A 19 -10.15 -4.64 -24.15
C GLU A 19 -9.07 -5.70 -23.93
N ALA A 20 -8.43 -6.17 -25.01
CA ALA A 20 -7.28 -7.08 -24.93
C ALA A 20 -6.07 -6.41 -24.27
N GLN A 21 -5.77 -5.16 -24.63
CA GLN A 21 -4.69 -4.40 -24.04
C GLN A 21 -4.93 -4.15 -22.54
N HIS A 22 -6.13 -3.70 -22.15
CA HIS A 22 -6.48 -3.51 -20.74
C HIS A 22 -6.42 -4.82 -19.93
N ARG A 23 -6.78 -5.95 -20.56
CA ARG A 23 -6.64 -7.25 -19.91
C ARG A 23 -5.17 -7.59 -19.64
N GLU A 24 -4.28 -7.30 -20.57
CA GLU A 24 -2.83 -7.50 -20.41
C GLU A 24 -2.27 -6.60 -19.27
N GLU A 25 -2.65 -5.32 -19.25
CA GLU A 25 -2.28 -4.37 -18.20
C GLU A 25 -2.75 -4.84 -16.81
N VAL A 26 -4.01 -5.32 -16.71
CA VAL A 26 -4.54 -5.90 -15.46
C VAL A 26 -3.78 -7.15 -15.04
N MET A 27 -3.46 -8.05 -15.99
CA MET A 27 -2.69 -9.25 -15.68
C MET A 27 -1.29 -8.92 -15.20
N GLU A 28 -0.64 -7.90 -15.76
CA GLU A 28 0.67 -7.44 -15.28
C GLU A 28 0.57 -6.90 -13.85
N LEU A 29 -0.45 -6.09 -13.54
CA LEU A 29 -0.69 -5.63 -12.17
C LEU A 29 -0.91 -6.79 -11.19
N LEU A 30 -1.68 -7.80 -11.58
CA LEU A 30 -1.91 -8.99 -10.74
C LEU A 30 -0.61 -9.78 -10.50
N ARG A 31 0.28 -9.89 -11.50
CA ARG A 31 1.61 -10.50 -11.32
C ARG A 31 2.46 -9.73 -10.32
N ILE A 32 2.48 -8.40 -10.46
CA ILE A 32 3.24 -7.51 -9.57
C ILE A 32 2.85 -7.68 -8.12
N VAL A 33 1.53 -7.78 -7.87
CA VAL A 33 1.03 -7.95 -6.50
C VAL A 33 0.94 -9.41 -6.05
N GLY A 34 1.36 -10.37 -6.91
CA GLY A 34 1.36 -11.80 -6.60
C GLY A 34 -0.04 -12.41 -6.48
N LEU A 35 -0.99 -11.97 -7.33
CA LEU A 35 -2.38 -12.44 -7.34
C LEU A 35 -2.80 -13.11 -8.65
N GLU A 36 -1.86 -13.44 -9.53
CA GLU A 36 -2.17 -14.05 -10.83
C GLU A 36 -2.87 -15.42 -10.69
N ASP A 37 -2.48 -16.19 -9.69
CA ASP A 37 -3.02 -17.52 -9.36
C ASP A 37 -4.49 -17.50 -8.92
N VAL A 38 -4.96 -16.37 -8.40
CA VAL A 38 -6.32 -16.19 -7.85
C VAL A 38 -7.16 -15.19 -8.67
N LYS A 39 -6.76 -14.89 -9.89
CA LYS A 39 -7.38 -13.87 -10.77
C LYS A 39 -8.88 -14.08 -11.05
N ASP A 40 -9.34 -15.33 -10.99
CA ASP A 40 -10.72 -15.72 -11.26
C ASP A 40 -11.54 -15.90 -9.97
N GLU A 41 -10.93 -15.70 -8.80
CA GLU A 41 -11.60 -15.78 -7.52
C GLU A 41 -12.34 -14.48 -7.18
N LEU A 42 -13.35 -14.59 -6.31
CA LEU A 42 -14.02 -13.42 -5.77
C LEU A 42 -13.07 -12.69 -4.81
N ALA A 43 -12.94 -11.37 -4.96
CA ALA A 43 -12.08 -10.55 -4.10
C ALA A 43 -12.39 -10.73 -2.59
N THR A 44 -13.66 -10.93 -2.25
CA THR A 44 -14.13 -11.14 -0.88
C THR A 44 -13.79 -12.52 -0.31
N SER A 45 -13.42 -13.50 -1.14
CA SER A 45 -13.00 -14.83 -0.70
C SER A 45 -11.49 -14.92 -0.45
N LEU A 46 -10.73 -13.92 -0.85
CA LEU A 46 -9.28 -13.90 -0.66
C LEU A 46 -8.92 -13.72 0.83
N PRO A 47 -7.81 -14.33 1.29
CA PRO A 47 -7.20 -13.98 2.57
C PRO A 47 -6.92 -12.49 2.69
N TYR A 48 -6.99 -11.94 3.91
CA TYR A 48 -6.90 -10.50 4.15
C TYR A 48 -5.65 -9.84 3.53
N GLY A 49 -4.48 -10.45 3.69
CA GLY A 49 -3.24 -9.95 3.07
C GLY A 49 -3.31 -9.88 1.54
N LYS A 50 -3.99 -10.85 0.88
CA LYS A 50 -4.23 -10.82 -0.57
C LYS A 50 -5.24 -9.73 -0.95
N GLN A 51 -6.25 -9.47 -0.12
CA GLN A 51 -7.18 -8.35 -0.34
C GLN A 51 -6.44 -7.00 -0.31
N ARG A 52 -5.54 -6.78 0.65
CA ARG A 52 -4.71 -5.56 0.72
C ARG A 52 -3.80 -5.39 -0.50
N ARG A 53 -3.18 -6.45 -0.97
CA ARG A 53 -2.40 -6.42 -2.22
C ARG A 53 -3.27 -6.05 -3.43
N LEU A 54 -4.51 -6.54 -3.48
CA LEU A 54 -5.47 -6.20 -4.54
C LEU A 54 -5.90 -4.72 -4.49
N GLU A 55 -6.11 -4.16 -3.29
CA GLU A 55 -6.39 -2.73 -3.11
C GLU A 55 -5.24 -1.86 -3.65
N ILE A 56 -4.00 -2.24 -3.35
CA ILE A 56 -2.81 -1.56 -3.88
C ILE A 56 -2.75 -1.69 -5.41
N ALA A 57 -3.01 -2.88 -5.98
CA ALA A 57 -3.05 -3.08 -7.43
C ALA A 57 -4.08 -2.16 -8.12
N ARG A 58 -5.25 -2.00 -7.51
CA ARG A 58 -6.29 -1.08 -8.00
C ARG A 58 -5.83 0.38 -7.99
N ALA A 59 -5.11 0.79 -6.95
CA ALA A 59 -4.52 2.12 -6.91
C ALA A 59 -3.44 2.30 -7.99
N LEU A 60 -2.55 1.32 -8.17
CA LEU A 60 -1.51 1.34 -9.21
C LEU A 60 -2.09 1.39 -10.63
N ALA A 61 -3.28 0.83 -10.88
CA ALA A 61 -3.97 0.89 -12.16
C ALA A 61 -4.30 2.31 -12.63
N THR A 62 -4.23 3.31 -11.74
CA THR A 62 -4.45 4.72 -12.07
C THR A 62 -3.16 5.44 -12.51
N ASP A 63 -2.04 4.73 -12.58
CA ASP A 63 -0.70 5.27 -12.89
C ASP A 63 -0.32 6.46 -11.97
N PRO A 64 -0.35 6.27 -10.64
CA PRO A 64 -0.15 7.36 -9.69
C PRO A 64 1.34 7.71 -9.58
N LYS A 65 1.64 8.99 -9.26
CA LYS A 65 2.96 9.43 -8.79
C LYS A 65 3.05 9.41 -7.26
N LEU A 66 1.91 9.54 -6.60
CA LEU A 66 1.76 9.51 -5.16
C LEU A 66 0.74 8.43 -4.78
N LEU A 67 1.18 7.48 -3.96
CA LEU A 67 0.33 6.44 -3.39
C LEU A 67 0.07 6.76 -1.92
N LEU A 68 -1.21 6.81 -1.54
CA LEU A 68 -1.64 7.03 -0.17
C LEU A 68 -2.08 5.69 0.42
N LEU A 69 -1.47 5.30 1.54
CA LEU A 69 -1.78 4.07 2.26
C LEU A 69 -2.20 4.42 3.69
N ASP A 70 -3.41 4.04 4.04
CA ASP A 70 -3.96 4.24 5.37
C ASP A 70 -4.09 2.90 6.09
N GLU A 71 -3.29 2.73 7.15
CA GLU A 71 -3.18 1.53 7.97
C GLU A 71 -3.14 0.22 7.16
N PRO A 72 -2.24 0.08 6.19
CA PRO A 72 -2.23 -1.09 5.31
C PRO A 72 -1.90 -2.40 6.04
N ALA A 73 -1.24 -2.34 7.20
CA ALA A 73 -0.90 -3.51 8.03
C ALA A 73 -1.95 -3.84 9.12
N ALA A 74 -3.07 -3.10 9.18
CA ALA A 74 -4.09 -3.36 10.19
C ALA A 74 -4.60 -4.81 10.12
N GLY A 75 -4.60 -5.52 11.26
CA GLY A 75 -5.05 -6.91 11.37
C GLY A 75 -4.09 -7.97 10.82
N MET A 76 -2.87 -7.59 10.41
CA MET A 76 -1.82 -8.51 9.98
C MET A 76 -1.01 -9.02 11.17
N ASN A 77 -0.53 -10.27 11.06
CA ASN A 77 0.46 -10.80 11.98
C ASN A 77 1.87 -10.22 11.66
N PRO A 78 2.88 -10.37 12.56
CA PRO A 78 4.22 -9.81 12.34
C PRO A 78 4.89 -10.27 11.04
N GLN A 79 4.69 -11.52 10.64
CA GLN A 79 5.26 -12.06 9.40
C GLN A 79 4.61 -11.41 8.17
N GLU A 80 3.29 -11.28 8.15
CA GLU A 80 2.55 -10.61 7.08
C GLU A 80 2.93 -9.12 6.97
N THR A 81 3.15 -8.46 8.11
CA THR A 81 3.62 -7.06 8.16
C THR A 81 5.00 -6.91 7.52
N LEU A 82 5.92 -7.83 7.78
CA LEU A 82 7.25 -7.84 7.15
C LEU A 82 7.17 -8.08 5.63
N GLU A 83 6.30 -8.97 5.19
CA GLU A 83 6.07 -9.23 3.77
C GLU A 83 5.44 -8.03 3.07
N LEU A 84 4.52 -7.34 3.74
CA LEU A 84 3.93 -6.09 3.25
C LEU A 84 4.99 -4.99 3.15
N ALA A 85 5.87 -4.84 4.15
CA ALA A 85 6.98 -3.89 4.13
C ALA A 85 7.89 -4.08 2.92
N ALA A 86 8.32 -5.32 2.69
CA ALA A 86 9.16 -5.68 1.54
C ALA A 86 8.44 -5.39 0.21
N PHE A 87 7.17 -5.72 0.13
CA PHE A 87 6.33 -5.47 -1.04
C PHE A 87 6.17 -3.97 -1.34
N ILE A 88 5.89 -3.14 -0.34
CA ILE A 88 5.77 -1.68 -0.50
C ILE A 88 7.10 -1.09 -0.98
N HIS A 89 8.21 -1.55 -0.42
CA HIS A 89 9.55 -1.10 -0.84
C HIS A 89 9.83 -1.46 -2.30
N GLU A 90 9.54 -2.70 -2.72
CA GLU A 90 9.70 -3.16 -4.11
C GLU A 90 8.86 -2.32 -5.08
N LEU A 91 7.59 -2.05 -4.74
CA LEU A 91 6.72 -1.21 -5.56
C LEU A 91 7.28 0.20 -5.73
N ARG A 92 7.74 0.80 -4.64
CA ARG A 92 8.33 2.13 -4.65
C ARG A 92 9.50 2.22 -5.62
N GLU A 93 10.45 1.29 -5.51
CA GLU A 93 11.64 1.25 -6.37
C GLU A 93 11.28 0.98 -7.84
N LYS A 94 10.40 0.00 -8.08
CA LYS A 94 10.03 -0.42 -9.43
C LYS A 94 9.27 0.65 -10.21
N TYR A 95 8.39 1.40 -9.53
CA TYR A 95 7.50 2.40 -10.16
C TYR A 95 7.91 3.85 -9.90
N GLY A 96 8.98 4.09 -9.14
CA GLY A 96 9.42 5.45 -8.77
C GLY A 96 8.35 6.22 -7.99
N LEU A 97 7.60 5.53 -7.12
CA LEU A 97 6.48 6.11 -6.40
C LEU A 97 6.95 6.96 -5.22
N THR A 98 6.25 8.05 -4.99
CA THR A 98 6.18 8.68 -3.68
C THR A 98 5.07 8.00 -2.89
N ILE A 99 5.36 7.54 -1.68
CA ILE A 99 4.37 6.87 -0.82
C ILE A 99 4.16 7.70 0.44
N PHE A 100 2.91 8.02 0.73
CA PHE A 100 2.51 8.61 2.01
C PHE A 100 1.73 7.55 2.80
N LEU A 101 2.31 7.16 3.94
CA LEU A 101 1.82 6.08 4.78
C LEU A 101 1.31 6.63 6.11
N ILE A 102 0.10 6.24 6.52
CA ILE A 102 -0.40 6.40 7.88
C ILE A 102 -0.35 5.03 8.55
N GLU A 103 0.35 4.93 9.67
CA GLU A 103 0.54 3.67 10.40
C GLU A 103 0.85 3.92 11.87
N HIS A 104 0.51 2.96 12.70
CA HIS A 104 0.84 2.92 14.11
C HIS A 104 1.77 1.74 14.48
N HIS A 105 2.06 0.85 13.53
CA HIS A 105 3.03 -0.24 13.68
C HIS A 105 4.44 0.30 13.48
N MET A 106 5.11 0.66 14.59
CA MET A 106 6.43 1.30 14.54
C MET A 106 7.48 0.51 13.77
N ASP A 107 7.49 -0.83 13.90
CA ASP A 107 8.44 -1.69 13.17
C ASP A 107 8.30 -1.55 11.65
N LEU A 108 7.08 -1.44 11.14
CA LEU A 108 6.81 -1.19 9.72
C LEU A 108 7.30 0.19 9.33
N VAL A 109 6.87 1.23 10.06
CA VAL A 109 7.20 2.63 9.77
C VAL A 109 8.70 2.85 9.73
N MET A 110 9.43 2.39 10.77
CA MET A 110 10.89 2.55 10.86
C MET A 110 11.65 1.83 9.75
N ARG A 111 11.08 0.77 9.21
CA ARG A 111 11.71 -0.07 8.18
C ARG A 111 11.61 0.50 6.77
N ILE A 112 10.50 1.17 6.44
CA ILE A 112 10.20 1.56 5.04
C ILE A 112 10.18 3.06 4.79
N SER A 113 10.16 3.89 5.84
CA SER A 113 10.04 5.33 5.70
C SER A 113 11.41 6.01 5.56
N ASP A 114 11.50 7.00 4.68
CA ASP A 114 12.66 7.89 4.59
C ASP A 114 12.55 9.05 5.59
N TYR A 115 11.31 9.48 5.86
CA TYR A 115 11.01 10.59 6.76
C TYR A 115 9.67 10.33 7.48
N ILE A 116 9.59 10.67 8.76
CA ILE A 116 8.46 10.36 9.63
C ILE A 116 7.97 11.64 10.29
N TYR A 117 6.65 11.81 10.31
CA TYR A 117 5.95 12.77 11.16
C TYR A 117 5.20 12.01 12.24
N VAL A 118 5.49 12.30 13.51
CA VAL A 118 4.82 11.65 14.64
C VAL A 118 3.74 12.56 15.18
N ILE A 119 2.52 12.01 15.24
CA ILE A 119 1.32 12.73 15.68
C ILE A 119 0.77 11.99 16.91
N ASP A 120 0.54 12.75 17.98
CA ASP A 120 -0.12 12.29 19.19
C ASP A 120 -1.25 13.24 19.55
N PHE A 121 -2.45 12.71 19.83
CA PHE A 121 -3.67 13.49 20.08
C PHE A 121 -3.88 14.68 19.11
N GLY A 122 -3.60 14.48 17.83
CA GLY A 122 -3.78 15.50 16.79
C GLY A 122 -2.68 16.56 16.73
N SER A 123 -1.65 16.47 17.55
CA SER A 123 -0.50 17.37 17.59
C SER A 123 0.76 16.68 17.09
N LYS A 124 1.57 17.38 16.28
CA LYS A 124 2.87 16.88 15.87
C LYS A 124 3.84 16.95 17.05
N ILE A 125 4.34 15.80 17.52
CA ILE A 125 5.28 15.69 18.64
C ILE A 125 6.73 15.50 18.21
N ALA A 126 6.97 14.96 17.01
CA ALA A 126 8.30 14.80 16.42
C ALA A 126 8.25 14.73 14.91
N GLU A 127 9.40 14.93 14.27
CA GLU A 127 9.63 14.63 12.85
C GLU A 127 11.11 14.37 12.62
N GLY A 128 11.44 13.61 11.59
CA GLY A 128 12.82 13.31 11.20
C GLY A 128 12.98 12.00 10.46
N ILE A 129 14.22 11.60 10.24
CA ILE A 129 14.54 10.27 9.73
C ILE A 129 14.28 9.22 10.82
N PRO A 130 14.10 7.92 10.44
CA PRO A 130 13.78 6.86 11.42
C PRO A 130 14.70 6.84 12.64
N GLN A 131 16.01 7.01 12.47
CA GLN A 131 16.99 7.00 13.57
C GLN A 131 16.78 8.15 14.57
N GLU A 132 16.38 9.33 14.09
CA GLU A 132 16.11 10.49 14.96
C GLU A 132 14.81 10.29 15.74
N VAL A 133 13.77 9.81 15.04
CA VAL A 133 12.45 9.57 15.64
C VAL A 133 12.51 8.47 16.69
N GLN A 134 13.22 7.37 16.41
CA GLN A 134 13.37 6.24 17.33
C GLN A 134 14.05 6.64 18.66
N ASN A 135 14.94 7.63 18.63
CA ASN A 135 15.68 8.10 19.80
C ASN A 135 15.04 9.33 20.48
N ASN A 136 13.91 9.80 19.97
CA ASN A 136 13.23 10.96 20.52
C ASN A 136 12.43 10.57 21.78
N GLN A 137 12.73 11.22 22.92
CA GLN A 137 12.11 10.89 24.20
C GLN A 137 10.58 11.03 24.17
N HIS A 138 10.03 12.05 23.51
CA HIS A 138 8.59 12.24 23.39
C HIS A 138 7.91 11.10 22.61
N VAL A 139 8.60 10.53 21.61
CA VAL A 139 8.09 9.39 20.85
C VAL A 139 8.17 8.12 21.68
N ILE A 140 9.27 7.94 22.42
CA ILE A 140 9.46 6.82 23.35
C ILE A 140 8.32 6.82 24.37
N ASP A 141 8.08 7.94 25.02
CA ASP A 141 7.04 8.08 26.04
C ASP A 141 5.62 7.84 25.49
N ALA A 142 5.35 8.29 24.26
CA ALA A 142 4.03 8.17 23.64
C ALA A 142 3.75 6.78 23.03
N TYR A 143 4.75 6.12 22.47
CA TYR A 143 4.56 4.91 21.65
C TYR A 143 5.40 3.70 22.04
N LEU A 144 6.56 3.91 22.70
CA LEU A 144 7.52 2.85 23.01
C LEU A 144 7.71 2.62 24.49
N GLY A 145 7.22 3.53 25.33
CA GLY A 145 7.48 3.56 26.75
C GLY A 145 6.22 3.70 27.59
N VAL A 146 5.50 2.61 27.77
CA VAL A 146 4.95 2.28 29.09
C VAL A 146 5.22 0.79 29.30
N VAL A 147 6.42 0.44 29.68
CA VAL A 147 6.58 -0.72 30.56
C VAL A 147 6.03 -0.21 31.90
N GLU A 148 4.77 -0.49 32.18
CA GLU A 148 4.25 -0.42 33.54
C GLU A 148 5.07 -1.44 34.33
N ASP A 149 6.00 -0.94 35.13
CA ASP A 149 6.62 -1.70 36.24
C ASP A 149 5.49 -2.10 37.19
N GLU A 150 5.02 -3.35 37.10
CA GLU A 150 4.31 -4.04 38.17
C GLU A 150 5.30 -4.65 39.17
#